data_2863c35e27f7f2889f92df06d2e42695
#
_entry.id   2863c35e27f7f2889f92df06d2e42695
#
_cell.length_a   1.000
_cell.length_b   1.000
_cell.length_c   1.000
_cell.angle_alpha   90.00
_cell.angle_beta   90.00
_cell.angle_gamma   90.00
#
_symmetry.space_group_name_H-M   'P 1'
#
loop_
_entity.id
_entity.type
_entity.pdbx_description
1 polymer ?
#
loop_
_entity_poly.entity_id
_entity_poly.type
_entity_poly.pdbx_seq_one_letter_code
_entity_poly.pdbx_strand_id
1 'polypeptide(L)'
;DEYPVTLVNSVNPVRLEGQKTAAFEVVDDLGDAPDLHVLPVGNAGNIAAYWRGYSQYAQAGKATRTPRMWGFQAAGAAPLVLGHPVLEPDTVASAIRVGNPASGPLAEAARDESGGLIDAVTDAEILSAQAFLAAREGIFVEPASAAGVAGLIALADRGAVASGQQIVITVTGHGLKDIDTALTARGPVRAEVVPADLLAIASVCGLLD
;
A
#
# COMPACT_ATOMS: atom_id res chain seq x y z
N ASP A 1 17.27 -25.34 11.36
CA ASP A 1 16.97 -26.37 12.37
C ASP A 1 18.02 -26.45 13.49
N GLU A 2 18.89 -25.46 13.57
CA GLU A 2 19.94 -25.40 14.61
C GLU A 2 19.37 -24.87 15.95
N TYR A 3 18.29 -24.12 15.92
CA TYR A 3 17.65 -23.52 17.09
C TYR A 3 16.15 -23.81 17.12
N PRO A 4 15.53 -23.94 18.32
CA PRO A 4 14.09 -24.20 18.46
C PRO A 4 13.28 -22.90 18.25
N VAL A 5 13.33 -22.37 17.04
CA VAL A 5 12.57 -21.16 16.64
C VAL A 5 11.60 -21.46 15.51
N THR A 6 10.43 -20.84 15.57
CA THR A 6 9.43 -20.93 14.52
C THR A 6 9.48 -19.66 13.67
N LEU A 7 9.64 -19.83 12.36
CA LEU A 7 9.61 -18.73 11.41
C LEU A 7 8.18 -18.27 11.17
N VAL A 8 7.85 -17.05 11.59
CA VAL A 8 6.48 -16.48 11.50
C VAL A 8 6.36 -15.31 10.52
N ASN A 9 7.37 -15.11 9.70
CA ASN A 9 7.40 -14.00 8.73
C ASN A 9 6.84 -14.39 7.34
N SER A 10 7.20 -13.64 6.31
CA SER A 10 6.66 -13.71 4.93
C SER A 10 6.79 -15.09 4.24
N VAL A 11 7.69 -15.96 4.70
CA VAL A 11 7.85 -17.31 4.15
C VAL A 11 6.91 -18.34 4.79
N ASN A 12 6.20 -17.97 5.85
CA ASN A 12 5.25 -18.88 6.51
C ASN A 12 3.93 -18.93 5.71
N PRO A 13 3.54 -20.09 5.16
CA PRO A 13 2.34 -20.21 4.33
C PRO A 13 1.04 -19.92 5.10
N VAL A 14 1.03 -20.12 6.42
CA VAL A 14 -0.14 -19.83 7.27
C VAL A 14 -0.47 -18.34 7.28
N ARG A 15 0.52 -17.46 7.05
CA ARG A 15 0.25 -16.01 6.90
C ARG A 15 -0.65 -15.69 5.73
N LEU A 16 -0.48 -16.37 4.59
CA LEU A 16 -1.34 -16.18 3.41
C LEU A 16 -2.79 -16.58 3.73
N GLU A 17 -2.97 -17.65 4.51
CA GLU A 17 -4.30 -18.10 4.95
C GLU A 17 -4.98 -17.07 5.87
N GLY A 18 -4.23 -16.42 6.75
CA GLY A 18 -4.75 -15.35 7.59
C GLY A 18 -5.00 -14.05 6.79
N GLN A 19 -4.04 -13.63 5.97
CA GLN A 19 -4.14 -12.37 5.23
C GLN A 19 -5.22 -12.37 4.14
N LYS A 20 -5.57 -13.52 3.56
CA LYS A 20 -6.62 -13.62 2.53
C LYS A 20 -7.99 -13.15 3.03
N THR A 21 -8.24 -13.17 4.35
CA THR A 21 -9.51 -12.74 4.92
C THR A 21 -9.78 -11.25 4.72
N ALA A 22 -8.76 -10.43 4.49
CA ALA A 22 -8.95 -9.04 4.11
C ALA A 22 -9.77 -8.89 2.81
N ALA A 23 -9.60 -9.79 1.85
CA ALA A 23 -10.43 -9.80 0.65
C ALA A 23 -11.88 -10.21 0.94
N PHE A 24 -12.10 -11.10 1.93
CA PHE A 24 -13.44 -11.46 2.38
C PHE A 24 -14.16 -10.26 2.98
N GLU A 25 -13.48 -9.55 3.89
CA GLU A 25 -14.02 -8.35 4.53
C GLU A 25 -14.38 -7.27 3.50
N VAL A 26 -13.53 -7.05 2.50
CA VAL A 26 -13.83 -6.10 1.40
C VAL A 26 -15.10 -6.51 0.64
N VAL A 27 -15.27 -7.78 0.30
CA VAL A 27 -16.47 -8.25 -0.40
C VAL A 27 -17.70 -8.17 0.50
N ASP A 28 -17.58 -8.54 1.76
CA ASP A 28 -18.68 -8.50 2.72
C ASP A 28 -19.17 -7.06 2.95
N ASP A 29 -18.26 -6.07 3.02
CA ASP A 29 -18.59 -4.66 3.19
C ASP A 29 -19.19 -4.02 1.93
N LEU A 30 -18.67 -4.36 0.75
CA LEU A 30 -19.10 -3.76 -0.51
C LEU A 30 -20.29 -4.49 -1.17
N GLY A 31 -20.58 -5.71 -0.74
CA GLY A 31 -21.58 -6.59 -1.33
C GLY A 31 -21.10 -7.34 -2.56
N ASP A 32 -19.95 -7.03 -3.13
CA ASP A 32 -19.26 -7.74 -4.22
C ASP A 32 -17.78 -7.32 -4.27
N ALA A 33 -16.98 -7.98 -5.11
CA ALA A 33 -15.59 -7.58 -5.32
C ALA A 33 -15.52 -6.24 -6.09
N PRO A 34 -14.54 -5.36 -5.74
CA PRO A 34 -14.32 -4.10 -6.47
C PRO A 34 -13.82 -4.36 -7.90
N ASP A 35 -13.79 -3.32 -8.72
CA ASP A 35 -13.20 -3.41 -10.06
C ASP A 35 -11.67 -3.48 -10.03
N LEU A 36 -11.07 -2.74 -9.09
CA LEU A 36 -9.63 -2.72 -8.84
C LEU A 36 -9.33 -2.86 -7.36
N HIS A 37 -8.31 -3.65 -7.03
CA HIS A 37 -7.70 -3.63 -5.71
C HIS A 37 -6.23 -3.22 -5.85
N VAL A 38 -5.89 -2.09 -5.24
CA VAL A 38 -4.58 -1.44 -5.34
C VAL A 38 -3.83 -1.59 -4.02
N LEU A 39 -2.54 -1.95 -4.07
CA LEU A 39 -1.76 -2.18 -2.86
C LEU A 39 -0.24 -2.06 -3.10
N PRO A 40 0.56 -1.78 -2.04
CA PRO A 40 2.00 -1.82 -2.12
C PRO A 40 2.52 -3.26 -2.19
N VAL A 41 3.64 -3.48 -2.87
CA VAL A 41 4.26 -4.80 -3.05
C VAL A 41 5.73 -4.78 -2.60
N GLY A 42 6.02 -5.46 -1.49
CA GLY A 42 7.38 -5.75 -1.01
C GLY A 42 7.70 -7.25 -1.19
N ASN A 43 7.55 -8.05 -0.13
CA ASN A 43 7.67 -9.51 -0.19
C ASN A 43 6.53 -10.20 -0.97
N ALA A 44 5.58 -9.44 -1.49
CA ALA A 44 4.49 -9.89 -2.34
C ALA A 44 3.45 -10.83 -1.68
N GLY A 45 3.52 -11.04 -0.37
CA GLY A 45 2.58 -11.90 0.34
C GLY A 45 1.15 -11.36 0.39
N ASN A 46 0.98 -10.03 0.49
CA ASN A 46 -0.33 -9.39 0.55
C ASN A 46 -1.12 -9.54 -0.76
N ILE A 47 -0.54 -9.22 -1.91
CA ILE A 47 -1.22 -9.36 -3.21
C ILE A 47 -1.59 -10.82 -3.50
N ALA A 48 -0.69 -11.74 -3.19
CA ALA A 48 -0.94 -13.18 -3.33
C ALA A 48 -2.09 -13.66 -2.42
N ALA A 49 -2.10 -13.22 -1.15
CA ALA A 49 -3.14 -13.57 -0.20
C ALA A 49 -4.50 -13.01 -0.59
N TYR A 50 -4.56 -11.74 -0.98
CA TYR A 50 -5.83 -11.09 -1.35
C TYR A 50 -6.41 -11.69 -2.63
N TRP A 51 -5.58 -11.95 -3.65
CA TRP A 51 -6.02 -12.67 -4.84
C TRP A 51 -6.63 -14.04 -4.51
N ARG A 52 -5.96 -14.79 -3.63
CA ARG A 52 -6.48 -16.08 -3.15
C ARG A 52 -7.82 -15.92 -2.45
N GLY A 53 -7.99 -14.89 -1.63
CA GLY A 53 -9.25 -14.59 -0.95
C GLY A 53 -10.38 -14.28 -1.94
N TYR A 54 -10.16 -13.37 -2.87
CA TYR A 54 -11.16 -13.05 -3.90
C TYR A 54 -11.53 -14.26 -4.74
N SER A 55 -10.55 -15.06 -5.16
CA SER A 55 -10.78 -16.28 -5.93
C SER A 55 -11.64 -17.28 -5.15
N GLN A 56 -11.39 -17.46 -3.84
CA GLN A 56 -12.19 -18.33 -2.99
C GLN A 56 -13.63 -17.84 -2.82
N TYR A 57 -13.84 -16.53 -2.63
CA TYR A 57 -15.18 -15.97 -2.49
C TYR A 57 -15.97 -16.06 -3.79
N ALA A 58 -15.35 -15.84 -4.93
CA ALA A 58 -15.98 -16.04 -6.22
C ALA A 58 -16.36 -17.52 -6.45
N GLN A 59 -15.46 -18.46 -6.15
CA GLN A 59 -15.73 -19.90 -6.24
C GLN A 59 -16.85 -20.36 -5.29
N ALA A 60 -16.95 -19.73 -4.12
CA ALA A 60 -18.01 -20.00 -3.15
C ALA A 60 -19.34 -19.30 -3.48
N GLY A 61 -19.42 -18.55 -4.57
CA GLY A 61 -20.61 -17.80 -4.96
C GLY A 61 -20.93 -16.60 -4.05
N LYS A 62 -19.96 -16.14 -3.26
CA LYS A 62 -20.09 -14.96 -2.38
C LYS A 62 -19.71 -13.65 -3.06
N ALA A 63 -19.03 -13.72 -4.20
CA ALA A 63 -18.79 -12.62 -5.09
C ALA A 63 -19.13 -13.04 -6.53
N THR A 64 -19.63 -12.12 -7.33
CA THR A 64 -19.99 -12.42 -8.74
C THR A 64 -18.79 -12.27 -9.67
N ARG A 65 -17.71 -11.63 -9.20
CA ARG A 65 -16.49 -11.32 -9.94
C ARG A 65 -15.26 -11.33 -9.02
N THR A 66 -14.09 -11.17 -9.61
CA THR A 66 -12.83 -10.89 -8.92
C THR A 66 -12.28 -9.54 -9.39
N PRO A 67 -11.53 -8.79 -8.56
CA PRO A 67 -10.93 -7.53 -8.97
C PRO A 67 -9.70 -7.75 -9.85
N ARG A 68 -9.31 -6.77 -10.63
CA ARG A 68 -7.95 -6.68 -11.15
C ARG A 68 -7.03 -6.25 -10.01
N MET A 69 -5.93 -6.98 -9.81
CA MET A 69 -4.96 -6.71 -8.75
C MET A 69 -3.86 -5.77 -9.27
N TRP A 70 -3.75 -4.59 -8.69
CA TRP A 70 -2.73 -3.59 -9.04
C TRP A 70 -1.72 -3.45 -7.91
N GLY A 71 -0.51 -3.95 -8.15
CA GLY A 71 0.59 -3.91 -7.19
C GLY A 71 1.61 -2.83 -7.54
N PHE A 72 2.13 -2.12 -6.53
CA PHE A 72 3.16 -1.11 -6.76
C PHE A 72 4.39 -1.35 -5.90
N GLN A 73 5.56 -1.40 -6.55
CA GLN A 73 6.88 -1.48 -5.95
C GLN A 73 7.53 -0.09 -5.92
N ALA A 74 8.48 0.13 -5.02
CA ALA A 74 9.35 1.30 -5.12
C ALA A 74 10.37 1.11 -6.25
N ALA A 75 10.61 2.13 -7.07
CA ALA A 75 11.46 2.03 -8.27
C ALA A 75 12.89 1.53 -7.98
N GLY A 76 13.47 1.88 -6.82
CA GLY A 76 14.76 1.38 -6.40
C GLY A 76 14.73 -0.04 -5.79
N ALA A 77 13.55 -0.68 -5.72
CA ALA A 77 13.34 -2.03 -5.19
C ALA A 77 12.19 -2.73 -5.95
N ALA A 78 12.28 -2.82 -7.28
CA ALA A 78 11.22 -3.28 -8.17
C ALA A 78 11.57 -4.57 -8.95
N PRO A 79 11.95 -5.67 -8.28
CA PRO A 79 12.39 -6.89 -8.97
C PRO A 79 11.32 -7.53 -9.85
N LEU A 80 10.01 -7.41 -9.50
CA LEU A 80 8.92 -7.98 -10.30
C LEU A 80 8.65 -7.18 -11.59
N VAL A 81 8.98 -5.88 -11.58
CA VAL A 81 8.91 -5.03 -12.78
C VAL A 81 10.12 -5.26 -13.68
N LEU A 82 11.30 -5.40 -13.08
CA LEU A 82 12.57 -5.61 -13.79
C LEU A 82 12.73 -7.03 -14.32
N GLY A 83 12.01 -8.01 -13.75
CA GLY A 83 12.14 -9.43 -14.10
C GLY A 83 13.38 -10.11 -13.54
N HIS A 84 14.10 -9.48 -12.62
CA HIS A 84 15.27 -10.03 -11.94
C HIS A 84 15.47 -9.44 -10.54
N PRO A 85 16.14 -10.13 -9.62
CA PRO A 85 16.45 -9.61 -8.29
C PRO A 85 17.26 -8.32 -8.34
N VAL A 86 16.95 -7.39 -7.40
CA VAL A 86 17.71 -6.18 -7.13
C VAL A 86 18.66 -6.47 -5.97
N LEU A 87 19.96 -6.48 -6.20
CA LEU A 87 20.95 -6.88 -5.19
C LEU A 87 21.09 -5.83 -4.07
N GLU A 88 21.00 -4.57 -4.44
CA GLU A 88 21.10 -3.43 -3.51
C GLU A 88 19.83 -2.58 -3.62
N PRO A 89 18.71 -3.04 -3.02
CA PRO A 89 17.47 -2.28 -3.06
C PRO A 89 17.59 -1.01 -2.23
N ASP A 90 17.24 0.12 -2.83
CA ASP A 90 17.27 1.44 -2.18
C ASP A 90 15.95 2.19 -2.38
N THR A 91 15.33 2.60 -1.28
CA THR A 91 14.10 3.41 -1.25
C THR A 91 13.82 3.90 0.16
N VAL A 92 13.16 5.05 0.28
CA VAL A 92 12.62 5.55 1.55
C VAL A 92 11.49 4.68 2.09
N ALA A 93 10.83 3.91 1.24
CA ALA A 93 9.75 3.00 1.59
C ALA A 93 10.28 1.69 2.20
N SER A 94 10.83 1.77 3.41
CA SER A 94 11.59 0.69 4.07
C SER A 94 10.87 -0.66 4.11
N ALA A 95 9.54 -0.67 4.34
CA ALA A 95 8.76 -1.91 4.43
C ALA A 95 8.57 -2.64 3.07
N ILE A 96 8.82 -1.97 1.94
CA ILE A 96 8.84 -2.58 0.60
C ILE A 96 10.24 -2.55 -0.05
N ARG A 97 11.29 -2.23 0.71
CA ARG A 97 12.69 -2.31 0.25
C ARG A 97 13.15 -3.76 0.18
N VAL A 98 12.62 -4.49 -0.79
CA VAL A 98 12.81 -5.93 -0.97
C VAL A 98 13.33 -6.22 -2.37
N GLY A 99 14.56 -6.66 -2.47
CA GLY A 99 15.21 -6.95 -3.76
C GLY A 99 14.92 -8.34 -4.33
N ASN A 100 14.44 -9.29 -3.49
CA ASN A 100 14.07 -10.63 -3.91
C ASN A 100 12.85 -11.13 -3.11
N PRO A 101 11.63 -10.86 -3.57
CA PRO A 101 10.41 -11.16 -2.84
C PRO A 101 10.14 -12.65 -2.69
N ALA A 102 9.94 -13.11 -1.46
CA ALA A 102 9.68 -14.52 -1.15
C ALA A 102 8.40 -15.07 -1.82
N SER A 103 7.40 -14.23 -2.05
CA SER A 103 6.14 -14.61 -2.70
C SER A 103 6.07 -14.08 -4.15
N GLY A 104 7.21 -13.76 -4.78
CA GLY A 104 7.26 -13.21 -6.15
C GLY A 104 6.44 -14.00 -7.17
N PRO A 105 6.66 -15.32 -7.34
CA PRO A 105 5.88 -16.12 -8.29
C PRO A 105 4.38 -16.12 -8.03
N LEU A 106 3.95 -16.03 -6.76
CA LEU A 106 2.53 -15.96 -6.42
C LEU A 106 1.93 -14.58 -6.75
N ALA A 107 2.73 -13.52 -6.65
CA ALA A 107 2.29 -12.17 -7.04
C ALA A 107 2.18 -12.04 -8.57
N GLU A 108 3.10 -12.64 -9.31
CA GLU A 108 3.02 -12.71 -10.78
C GLU A 108 1.77 -13.48 -11.22
N ALA A 109 1.48 -14.62 -10.60
CA ALA A 109 0.25 -15.35 -10.85
C ALA A 109 -1.00 -14.51 -10.53
N ALA A 110 -1.01 -13.81 -9.40
CA ALA A 110 -2.13 -12.92 -9.02
C ALA A 110 -2.32 -11.78 -10.04
N ARG A 111 -1.23 -11.17 -10.53
CA ARG A 111 -1.26 -10.17 -11.61
C ARG A 111 -1.86 -10.74 -12.89
N ASP A 112 -1.36 -11.87 -13.35
CA ASP A 112 -1.70 -12.45 -14.66
C ASP A 112 -3.14 -13.01 -14.66
N GLU A 113 -3.50 -13.77 -13.64
CA GLU A 113 -4.83 -14.37 -13.49
C GLU A 113 -5.94 -13.32 -13.28
N SER A 114 -5.64 -12.20 -12.60
CA SER A 114 -6.60 -11.12 -12.40
C SER A 114 -6.71 -10.16 -13.59
N GLY A 115 -5.84 -10.26 -14.59
CA GLY A 115 -5.68 -9.27 -15.64
C GLY A 115 -5.23 -7.91 -15.10
N GLY A 116 -4.49 -7.92 -13.98
CA GLY A 116 -3.98 -6.76 -13.28
C GLY A 116 -2.61 -6.30 -13.76
N LEU A 117 -1.88 -5.58 -12.90
CA LEU A 117 -0.52 -5.12 -13.18
C LEU A 117 0.35 -5.10 -11.91
N ILE A 118 1.65 -5.15 -12.10
CA ILE A 118 2.64 -4.74 -11.11
C ILE A 118 3.53 -3.71 -11.78
N ASP A 119 3.62 -2.51 -11.17
CA ASP A 119 4.39 -1.39 -11.69
C ASP A 119 5.26 -0.78 -10.58
N ALA A 120 6.07 0.21 -10.91
CA ALA A 120 6.96 0.87 -9.98
C ALA A 120 6.65 2.37 -9.87
N VAL A 121 6.85 2.91 -8.66
CA VAL A 121 6.73 4.33 -8.34
C VAL A 121 8.02 4.82 -7.70
N THR A 122 8.38 6.06 -7.97
CA THR A 122 9.56 6.72 -7.40
C THR A 122 9.33 7.11 -5.94
N ASP A 123 10.40 7.30 -5.17
CA ASP A 123 10.34 7.80 -3.81
C ASP A 123 9.66 9.18 -3.72
N ALA A 124 9.85 10.03 -4.73
CA ALA A 124 9.19 11.33 -4.81
C ALA A 124 7.67 11.20 -4.95
N GLU A 125 7.19 10.29 -5.80
CA GLU A 125 5.75 9.99 -5.94
C GLU A 125 5.17 9.39 -4.67
N ILE A 126 5.91 8.48 -4.01
CA ILE A 126 5.51 7.88 -2.72
C ILE A 126 5.34 8.95 -1.64
N LEU A 127 6.32 9.83 -1.47
CA LEU A 127 6.27 10.89 -0.47
C LEU A 127 5.18 11.94 -0.78
N SER A 128 4.95 12.22 -2.05
CA SER A 128 3.84 13.08 -2.49
C SER A 128 2.48 12.47 -2.15
N ALA A 129 2.30 11.18 -2.41
CA ALA A 129 1.07 10.45 -2.08
C ALA A 129 0.85 10.32 -0.56
N GLN A 130 1.91 10.08 0.23
CA GLN A 130 1.86 10.10 1.69
C GLN A 130 1.34 11.45 2.20
N ALA A 131 1.88 12.50 1.62
CA ALA A 131 1.49 13.87 1.92
C ALA A 131 0.04 14.17 1.57
N PHE A 132 -0.40 13.71 0.41
CA PHE A 132 -1.77 13.84 -0.05
C PHE A 132 -2.75 13.17 0.92
N LEU A 133 -2.48 11.91 1.29
CA LEU A 133 -3.29 11.17 2.26
C LEU A 133 -3.41 11.89 3.60
N ALA A 134 -2.29 12.37 4.14
CA ALA A 134 -2.28 13.08 5.42
C ALA A 134 -3.05 14.41 5.36
N ALA A 135 -2.87 15.18 4.28
CA ALA A 135 -3.42 16.54 4.17
C ALA A 135 -4.89 16.58 3.70
N ARG A 136 -5.31 15.60 2.90
CA ARG A 136 -6.65 15.60 2.28
C ARG A 136 -7.61 14.64 2.92
N GLU A 137 -7.10 13.49 3.39
CA GLU A 137 -7.92 12.41 3.95
C GLU A 137 -7.74 12.26 5.46
N GLY A 138 -6.76 12.95 6.07
CA GLY A 138 -6.42 12.77 7.48
C GLY A 138 -5.81 11.41 7.81
N ILE A 139 -5.34 10.68 6.80
CA ILE A 139 -4.78 9.33 6.94
C ILE A 139 -3.26 9.41 6.92
N PHE A 140 -2.62 9.19 8.08
CA PHE A 140 -1.17 9.20 8.21
C PHE A 140 -0.60 7.78 8.12
N VAL A 141 0.10 7.49 7.04
CA VAL A 141 0.69 6.18 6.74
C VAL A 141 2.21 6.25 6.59
N GLU A 142 2.89 5.10 6.73
CA GLU A 142 4.31 4.97 6.36
C GLU A 142 4.50 5.13 4.84
N PRO A 143 5.69 5.50 4.34
CA PRO A 143 5.93 5.68 2.90
C PRO A 143 5.55 4.45 2.06
N ALA A 144 5.92 3.25 2.51
CA ALA A 144 5.58 2.00 1.82
C ALA A 144 4.07 1.85 1.57
N SER A 145 3.26 2.25 2.53
CA SER A 145 1.80 2.19 2.44
C SER A 145 1.23 3.13 1.37
N ALA A 146 1.90 4.26 1.11
CA ALA A 146 1.48 5.25 0.11
C ALA A 146 1.80 4.83 -1.34
N ALA A 147 2.62 3.79 -1.56
CA ALA A 147 3.03 3.38 -2.91
C ALA A 147 1.84 3.01 -3.81
N GLY A 148 0.82 2.35 -3.27
CA GLY A 148 -0.41 2.04 -4.00
C GLY A 148 -1.16 3.30 -4.47
N VAL A 149 -1.25 4.29 -3.59
CA VAL A 149 -1.89 5.59 -3.92
C VAL A 149 -1.06 6.35 -4.95
N ALA A 150 0.27 6.37 -4.82
CA ALA A 150 1.17 6.98 -5.79
C ALA A 150 0.97 6.39 -7.19
N GLY A 151 0.94 5.06 -7.29
CA GLY A 151 0.73 4.36 -8.54
C GLY A 151 -0.64 4.61 -9.15
N LEU A 152 -1.69 4.61 -8.33
CA LEU A 152 -3.04 4.91 -8.81
C LEU A 152 -3.14 6.34 -9.37
N ILE A 153 -2.57 7.33 -8.68
CA ILE A 153 -2.52 8.73 -9.16
C ILE A 153 -1.78 8.79 -10.50
N ALA A 154 -0.58 8.21 -10.58
CA ALA A 154 0.21 8.23 -11.80
C ALA A 154 -0.49 7.58 -13.00
N LEU A 155 -1.26 6.50 -12.77
CA LEU A 155 -2.03 5.84 -13.82
C LEU A 155 -3.31 6.60 -14.18
N ALA A 156 -3.95 7.24 -13.21
CA ALA A 156 -5.11 8.11 -13.46
C ALA A 156 -4.74 9.31 -14.33
N ASP A 157 -3.61 9.97 -14.05
CA ASP A 157 -3.09 11.09 -14.84
C ASP A 157 -2.77 10.70 -16.29
N ARG A 158 -2.43 9.42 -16.52
CA ARG A 158 -2.22 8.85 -17.86
C ARG A 158 -3.51 8.37 -18.54
N GLY A 159 -4.67 8.51 -17.89
CA GLY A 159 -5.97 8.06 -18.40
C GLY A 159 -6.17 6.54 -18.36
N ALA A 160 -5.36 5.80 -17.58
CA ALA A 160 -5.45 4.35 -17.48
C ALA A 160 -6.55 3.86 -16.52
N VAL A 161 -7.13 4.76 -15.72
CA VAL A 161 -8.23 4.48 -14.81
C VAL A 161 -9.55 4.91 -15.45
N ALA A 162 -10.46 3.97 -15.69
CA ALA A 162 -11.75 4.27 -16.26
C ALA A 162 -12.68 4.95 -15.25
N SER A 163 -13.54 5.85 -15.73
CA SER A 163 -14.55 6.49 -14.88
C SER A 163 -15.60 5.48 -14.39
N GLY A 164 -16.07 5.66 -13.15
CA GLY A 164 -17.14 4.85 -12.57
C GLY A 164 -16.68 3.51 -11.98
N GLN A 165 -15.37 3.23 -11.96
CA GLN A 165 -14.84 2.04 -11.30
C GLN A 165 -14.88 2.16 -9.77
N GLN A 166 -15.25 1.07 -9.11
CA GLN A 166 -15.09 0.92 -7.68
C GLN A 166 -13.66 0.43 -7.38
N ILE A 167 -12.90 1.25 -6.67
CA ILE A 167 -11.48 1.01 -6.39
C ILE A 167 -11.27 0.89 -4.89
N VAL A 168 -10.67 -0.20 -4.46
CA VAL A 168 -10.18 -0.38 -3.09
C VAL A 168 -8.68 -0.21 -3.08
N ILE A 169 -8.18 0.59 -2.14
CA ILE A 169 -6.73 0.76 -1.91
C ILE A 169 -6.43 0.26 -0.50
N THR A 170 -5.59 -0.75 -0.39
CA THR A 170 -5.09 -1.15 0.92
C THR A 170 -3.93 -0.26 1.33
N VAL A 171 -4.16 0.57 2.34
CA VAL A 171 -3.09 1.22 3.11
C VAL A 171 -2.69 0.30 4.26
N THR A 172 -1.38 0.09 4.44
CA THR A 172 -0.84 -1.00 5.27
C THR A 172 -0.32 -0.51 6.62
N GLY A 173 0.82 0.15 6.65
CA GLY A 173 1.47 0.57 7.89
C GLY A 173 1.15 2.00 8.28
N HIS A 174 0.97 2.23 9.59
CA HIS A 174 0.74 3.56 10.15
C HIS A 174 2.03 4.40 10.07
N GLY A 175 1.89 5.73 9.85
CA GLY A 175 3.01 6.66 9.71
C GLY A 175 3.96 6.73 10.90
N LEU A 176 3.50 6.42 12.11
CA LEU A 176 4.35 6.35 13.31
C LEU A 176 5.42 5.25 13.26
N LYS A 177 5.34 4.31 12.32
CA LYS A 177 6.39 3.29 12.11
C LYS A 177 7.63 3.87 11.42
N ASP A 178 7.49 5.03 10.76
CA ASP A 178 8.56 5.70 10.03
C ASP A 178 8.39 7.23 10.11
N ILE A 179 8.36 7.73 11.33
CA ILE A 179 8.14 9.16 11.62
C ILE A 179 9.29 10.04 11.12
N ASP A 180 10.52 9.53 11.14
CA ASP A 180 11.71 10.28 10.77
C ASP A 180 11.69 10.62 9.28
N THR A 181 11.25 9.70 8.41
CA THR A 181 11.07 9.97 6.98
C THR A 181 10.04 11.06 6.75
N ALA A 182 8.92 11.03 7.47
CA ALA A 182 7.88 12.06 7.34
C ALA A 182 8.36 13.43 7.79
N LEU A 183 9.11 13.53 8.91
CA LEU A 183 9.69 14.77 9.41
C LEU A 183 10.79 15.31 8.49
N THR A 184 11.61 14.43 7.93
CA THR A 184 12.67 14.81 6.97
C THR A 184 12.07 15.38 5.68
N ALA A 185 11.03 14.73 5.16
CA ALA A 185 10.36 15.15 3.92
C ALA A 185 9.58 16.48 4.07
N ARG A 186 9.07 16.77 5.26
CA ARG A 186 8.17 17.92 5.52
C ARG A 186 8.79 19.02 6.37
N GLY A 187 9.97 18.80 6.95
CA GLY A 187 10.59 19.63 7.95
C GLY A 187 10.01 19.40 9.36
N PRO A 188 10.68 19.94 10.38
CA PRO A 188 10.29 19.72 11.76
C PRO A 188 8.92 20.31 12.06
N VAL A 189 8.15 19.59 12.88
CA VAL A 189 6.91 20.12 13.45
C VAL A 189 7.27 21.35 14.30
N ARG A 190 6.76 22.51 13.92
CA ARG A 190 6.92 23.73 14.73
C ARG A 190 5.91 23.66 15.86
N ALA A 191 6.40 23.49 17.08
CA ALA A 191 5.61 23.67 18.27
C ALA A 191 5.75 25.12 18.76
N GLU A 192 4.70 25.89 18.72
CA GLU A 192 4.63 27.24 19.28
C GLU A 192 3.83 27.18 20.59
N VAL A 193 4.43 27.68 21.66
CA VAL A 193 3.75 27.76 22.95
C VAL A 193 2.95 29.07 22.97
N VAL A 194 1.66 28.96 23.00
CA VAL A 194 0.75 30.11 23.08
C VAL A 194 -0.01 30.11 24.41
N PRO A 195 -0.41 31.29 24.93
CA PRO A 195 -1.30 31.35 26.08
C PRO A 195 -2.59 30.57 25.84
N ALA A 196 -3.18 30.01 26.90
CA ALA A 196 -4.49 29.35 26.83
C ALA A 196 -5.60 30.41 26.73
N ASP A 197 -5.56 31.19 25.66
CA ASP A 197 -6.45 32.28 25.33
C ASP A 197 -6.99 32.11 23.91
N LEU A 198 -8.29 32.36 23.73
CA LEU A 198 -8.99 32.11 22.47
C LEU A 198 -8.41 32.94 21.32
N LEU A 199 -8.10 34.21 21.56
CA LEU A 199 -7.60 35.11 20.50
C LEU A 199 -6.15 34.75 20.11
N ALA A 200 -5.30 34.41 21.10
CA ALA A 200 -3.94 33.98 20.85
C ALA A 200 -3.92 32.68 20.02
N ILE A 201 -4.75 31.70 20.37
CA ILE A 201 -4.87 30.44 19.63
C ILE A 201 -5.41 30.69 18.22
N ALA A 202 -6.48 31.47 18.08
CA ALA A 202 -7.07 31.79 16.78
C ALA A 202 -6.09 32.52 15.85
N SER A 203 -5.27 33.43 16.40
CA SER A 203 -4.23 34.14 15.65
C SER A 203 -3.18 33.20 15.08
N VAL A 204 -2.64 32.28 15.91
CA VAL A 204 -1.62 31.31 15.48
C VAL A 204 -2.21 30.30 14.48
N CYS A 205 -3.48 29.98 14.61
CA CYS A 205 -4.19 29.10 13.66
C CYS A 205 -4.57 29.81 12.34
N GLY A 206 -4.30 31.11 12.19
CA GLY A 206 -4.68 31.85 10.99
C GLY A 206 -6.19 32.01 10.83
N LEU A 207 -6.94 32.03 11.94
CA LEU A 207 -8.41 32.15 11.98
C LEU A 207 -8.87 33.60 12.24
N LEU A 208 -7.93 34.52 12.47
CA LEU A 208 -8.18 35.96 12.57
C LEU A 208 -7.65 36.63 11.31
N ASP A 209 -8.52 37.32 10.57
CA ASP A 209 -8.19 38.20 9.44
C ASP A 209 -7.50 39.50 9.93
#